data_963159e88025ba821d56e46174ab2c31
#
_entry.id   963159e88025ba821d56e46174ab2c31
#
_cell.length_a   1.000
_cell.length_b   1.000
_cell.length_c   1.000
_cell.angle_alpha   90.00
_cell.angle_beta   90.00
_cell.angle_gamma   90.00
#
_symmetry.space_group_name_H-M   'P 1'
#
loop_
_entity.id
_entity.type
_entity.pdbx_description
1 polymer ?
#
loop_
_entity_poly.entity_id
_entity_poly.type
_entity_poly.pdbx_seq_one_letter_code
_entity_poly.pdbx_strand_id
1 'polypeptide(L)'
;MLKSIVHEIIGAPRRTLDFPQSLQQFRGRKRVLIIFADAQDDRPLIQHQWLRKAHMRLIEEDVEVFSIAGGGAFALFDEDWELDADDIRERLQGPPPGEFGLILIGRDGLVKMRSHEPRHAEDIFKALEMLPRKALWQ
;
A
#
# COMPACT_ATOMS: atom_id res chain seq x y z
N MET A 1 4.36 -21.62 -20.70
CA MET A 1 4.10 -21.67 -20.18
C MET A 1 3.95 -21.87 -19.66
N LEU A 2 4.11 -22.19 -19.71
CA LEU A 2 3.75 -22.46 -18.95
C LEU A 2 3.96 -22.16 -18.18
N LYS A 3 4.41 -21.89 -18.07
CA LYS A 3 4.47 -21.72 -17.14
C LYS A 3 3.82 -21.19 -16.42
N SER A 4 3.52 -20.83 -16.52
CA SER A 4 2.83 -20.40 -15.73
C SER A 4 1.77 -20.81 -15.49
N ILE A 5 1.31 -21.11 -15.91
CA ILE A 5 0.22 -21.52 -15.76
C ILE A 5 0.16 -22.46 -15.09
N VAL A 6 0.82 -22.93 -15.11
CA VAL A 6 0.79 -23.88 -14.60
C VAL A 6 0.97 -23.75 -13.34
N HIS A 7 1.47 -23.14 -12.92
CA HIS A 7 1.66 -23.12 -11.73
C HIS A 7 0.64 -22.80 -10.91
N GLU A 8 -0.10 -22.22 -11.32
CA GLU A 8 -1.04 -21.87 -10.52
C GLU A 8 -1.71 -22.91 -10.04
N ILE A 9 -1.64 -23.83 -10.65
CA ILE A 9 -2.30 -24.85 -10.34
C ILE A 9 -1.85 -25.45 -9.24
N ILE A 10 -0.68 -25.59 -8.99
CA ILE A 10 -0.27 -26.35 -8.06
C ILE A 10 -0.13 -25.77 -6.85
N GLY A 11 -0.76 -25.09 -6.37
CA GLY A 11 -0.72 -24.81 -5.09
C GLY A 11 0.24 -23.85 -4.57
N ALA A 12 0.84 -23.09 -5.33
CA ALA A 12 1.67 -22.05 -4.81
C ALA A 12 0.81 -21.10 -4.03
N PRO A 13 1.25 -20.60 -2.88
CA PRO A 13 0.44 -19.72 -2.08
C PRO A 13 0.07 -18.49 -2.86
N ARG A 14 -1.22 -18.25 -2.99
CA ARG A 14 -1.66 -17.15 -3.82
C ARG A 14 -1.18 -15.81 -3.33
N ARG A 15 -1.14 -15.59 -2.03
CA ARG A 15 -0.72 -14.29 -1.59
C ARG A 15 0.75 -14.03 -1.87
N THR A 16 1.58 -15.06 -2.02
CA THR A 16 2.95 -14.86 -2.44
C THR A 16 2.99 -14.35 -3.86
N LEU A 17 2.10 -14.87 -4.72
CA LEU A 17 2.03 -14.43 -6.09
C LEU A 17 1.37 -13.08 -6.21
N ASP A 18 0.49 -12.75 -5.26
CA ASP A 18 -0.25 -11.50 -5.32
C ASP A 18 0.47 -10.34 -4.66
N PHE A 19 1.58 -10.59 -3.99
CA PHE A 19 2.29 -9.50 -3.32
C PHE A 19 3.22 -8.80 -4.32
N PRO A 20 3.21 -7.46 -4.38
CA PRO A 20 4.04 -6.73 -5.35
C PRO A 20 5.52 -7.03 -5.15
N GLN A 21 6.19 -7.32 -6.24
CA GLN A 21 7.60 -7.69 -6.21
C GLN A 21 8.46 -6.58 -5.59
N SER A 22 8.21 -5.34 -5.96
CA SER A 22 9.02 -4.24 -5.47
C SER A 22 8.79 -3.93 -4.00
N LEU A 23 7.75 -4.49 -3.38
CA LEU A 23 7.50 -4.28 -1.97
C LEU A 23 8.06 -5.41 -1.11
N GLN A 24 8.60 -6.46 -1.72
CA GLN A 24 9.16 -7.58 -0.96
C GLN A 24 10.27 -7.13 -0.01
N GLN A 25 11.00 -6.10 -0.37
CA GLN A 25 12.11 -5.61 0.44
C GLN A 25 11.66 -5.09 1.80
N PHE A 26 10.38 -4.75 1.96
CA PHE A 26 9.87 -4.23 3.23
C PHE A 26 9.28 -5.33 4.10
N ARG A 27 8.97 -6.48 3.52
CA ARG A 27 8.29 -7.53 4.24
C ARG A 27 9.14 -8.03 5.39
N GLY A 28 8.55 -8.13 6.56
CA GLY A 28 9.26 -8.52 7.78
C GLY A 28 10.04 -7.38 8.43
N ARG A 29 10.10 -6.23 7.78
CA ARG A 29 10.93 -5.11 8.26
C ARG A 29 10.13 -3.85 8.49
N LYS A 30 9.28 -3.47 7.56
CA LYS A 30 8.53 -2.22 7.63
C LYS A 30 7.10 -2.42 7.24
N ARG A 31 6.24 -1.56 7.73
CA ARG A 31 4.87 -1.48 7.28
C ARG A 31 4.84 -0.51 6.09
N VAL A 32 3.90 -0.69 5.20
CA VAL A 32 3.86 0.11 3.97
C VAL A 32 2.46 0.71 3.81
N LEU A 33 2.42 2.00 3.54
CA LEU A 33 1.16 2.70 3.27
C LEU A 33 1.24 3.22 1.84
N ILE A 34 0.31 2.79 0.99
CA ILE A 34 0.26 3.20 -0.40
C ILE A 34 -0.90 4.16 -0.59
N ILE A 35 -0.63 5.31 -1.18
CA ILE A 35 -1.64 6.29 -1.51
C ILE A 35 -1.77 6.30 -3.02
N PHE A 36 -2.97 5.96 -3.55
CA PHE A 36 -3.22 6.09 -4.97
C PHE A 36 -3.75 7.51 -5.18
N ALA A 37 -2.93 8.36 -5.76
CA ALA A 37 -3.11 9.79 -5.74
C ALA A 37 -3.49 10.39 -7.10
N ASP A 38 -4.08 9.58 -7.98
CA ASP A 38 -4.49 10.05 -9.29
C ASP A 38 -5.76 10.90 -9.27
N ALA A 39 -6.50 10.90 -8.18
CA ALA A 39 -7.75 11.62 -8.13
C ALA A 39 -7.54 13.10 -8.35
N GLN A 40 -8.45 13.72 -9.06
CA GLN A 40 -8.31 15.13 -9.42
C GLN A 40 -8.99 16.05 -8.41
N ASP A 41 -9.46 15.53 -7.31
CA ASP A 41 -10.01 16.32 -6.24
C ASP A 41 -8.93 16.53 -5.17
N ASP A 42 -9.31 16.99 -3.99
CA ASP A 42 -8.36 17.36 -2.96
C ASP A 42 -8.00 16.23 -2.00
N ARG A 43 -8.54 15.02 -2.22
CA ARG A 43 -8.27 13.90 -1.31
C ARG A 43 -6.77 13.54 -1.21
N PRO A 44 -6.02 13.48 -2.34
CA PRO A 44 -4.60 13.20 -2.21
C PRO A 44 -3.86 14.25 -1.40
N LEU A 45 -4.18 15.52 -1.60
CA LEU A 45 -3.52 16.60 -0.89
C LEU A 45 -3.83 16.55 0.60
N ILE A 46 -5.08 16.32 0.93
CA ILE A 46 -5.51 16.21 2.33
C ILE A 46 -4.76 15.05 3.01
N GLN A 47 -4.70 13.89 2.35
CA GLN A 47 -4.04 12.74 2.91
C GLN A 47 -2.55 13.01 3.14
N HIS A 48 -1.89 13.65 2.17
CA HIS A 48 -0.49 13.97 2.31
C HIS A 48 -0.26 14.94 3.48
N GLN A 49 -1.11 15.92 3.65
CA GLN A 49 -0.97 16.88 4.73
C GLN A 49 -1.13 16.21 6.09
N TRP A 50 -2.12 15.32 6.21
CA TRP A 50 -2.34 14.61 7.48
C TRP A 50 -1.15 13.74 7.84
N LEU A 51 -0.56 13.07 6.84
CA LEU A 51 0.59 12.20 7.11
C LEU A 51 1.84 12.98 7.42
N ARG A 52 2.04 14.14 6.79
CA ARG A 52 3.20 14.97 7.10
C ARG A 52 3.17 15.44 8.54
N LYS A 53 2.00 15.73 9.06
CA LYS A 53 1.89 16.12 10.46
C LYS A 53 2.23 14.97 11.40
N ALA A 54 2.09 13.75 10.97
CA ALA A 54 2.39 12.57 11.78
C ALA A 54 3.73 11.95 11.41
N HIS A 55 4.60 12.69 10.74
CA HIS A 55 5.86 12.16 10.17
C HIS A 55 6.69 11.42 11.21
N MET A 56 6.91 12.04 12.37
CA MET A 56 7.76 11.42 13.37
C MET A 56 7.17 10.11 13.89
N ARG A 57 5.86 10.07 14.08
CA ARG A 57 5.23 8.85 14.56
C ARG A 57 5.26 7.76 13.51
N LEU A 58 5.14 8.13 12.23
CA LEU A 58 5.25 7.15 11.15
C LEU A 58 6.65 6.52 11.15
N ILE A 59 7.69 7.31 11.38
CA ILE A 59 9.04 6.79 11.49
C ILE A 59 9.14 5.84 12.69
N GLU A 60 8.60 6.21 13.82
CA GLU A 60 8.65 5.39 15.02
C GLU A 60 7.94 4.06 14.85
N GLU A 61 6.89 4.05 14.06
CA GLU A 61 6.12 2.83 13.81
C GLU A 61 6.64 2.07 12.58
N ASP A 62 7.75 2.49 12.01
CA ASP A 62 8.34 1.88 10.83
C ASP A 62 7.37 1.81 9.66
N VAL A 63 6.66 2.89 9.39
CA VAL A 63 5.74 2.96 8.27
C VAL A 63 6.39 3.74 7.13
N GLU A 64 6.58 3.09 5.99
CA GLU A 64 7.01 3.76 4.76
C GLU A 64 5.77 4.17 3.99
N VAL A 65 5.77 5.39 3.46
CA VAL A 65 4.63 5.91 2.74
C VAL A 65 5.00 6.18 1.29
N PHE A 66 4.24 5.61 0.36
CA PHE A 66 4.47 5.81 -1.06
C PHE A 66 3.22 6.35 -1.70
N SER A 67 3.41 7.23 -2.67
CA SER A 67 2.32 7.81 -3.44
C SER A 67 2.44 7.32 -4.87
N ILE A 68 1.35 6.80 -5.42
CA ILE A 68 1.30 6.35 -6.81
C ILE A 68 0.44 7.31 -7.59
N ALA A 69 1.00 7.90 -8.64
CA ALA A 69 0.28 8.82 -9.50
C ALA A 69 0.73 8.56 -10.93
N GLY A 70 -0.21 8.37 -11.83
CA GLY A 70 0.09 8.00 -13.19
C GLY A 70 0.85 6.69 -13.20
N GLY A 71 1.93 6.64 -13.91
CA GLY A 71 2.78 5.45 -13.95
C GLY A 71 3.93 5.48 -12.98
N GLY A 72 3.98 6.43 -12.05
CA GLY A 72 5.09 6.59 -11.14
C GLY A 72 4.76 6.29 -9.71
N ALA A 73 5.76 5.90 -8.93
CA ALA A 73 5.61 5.66 -7.52
C ALA A 73 6.69 6.46 -6.80
N PHE A 74 6.30 7.21 -5.78
CA PHE A 74 7.18 8.15 -5.12
C PHE A 74 7.10 7.99 -3.62
N ALA A 75 8.25 8.05 -2.93
CA ALA A 75 8.24 8.10 -1.48
C ALA A 75 7.70 9.44 -1.03
N LEU A 76 6.84 9.45 -0.03
CA LEU A 76 6.27 10.69 0.45
C LEU A 76 7.31 11.51 1.21
N PHE A 77 8.20 10.85 1.92
CA PHE A 77 9.20 11.57 2.71
C PHE A 77 10.51 11.63 1.93
N ASP A 78 11.53 10.96 2.29
CA ASP A 78 12.78 11.28 1.62
C ASP A 78 13.59 10.12 1.10
N GLU A 79 13.07 8.93 1.16
CA GLU A 79 13.80 7.78 0.66
C GLU A 79 13.48 7.52 -0.80
N ASP A 80 14.47 7.19 -1.56
CA ASP A 80 14.25 6.78 -2.93
C ASP A 80 14.27 5.27 -3.01
N TRP A 81 13.17 4.68 -3.41
CA TRP A 81 13.06 3.23 -3.56
C TRP A 81 12.67 2.92 -4.99
N GLU A 82 13.17 1.82 -5.50
CA GLU A 82 12.76 1.37 -6.81
C GLU A 82 11.43 0.64 -6.68
N LEU A 83 10.38 1.25 -7.16
CA LEU A 83 9.03 0.71 -7.05
C LEU A 83 8.40 0.63 -8.43
N ASP A 84 7.57 -0.40 -8.62
CA ASP A 84 6.85 -0.60 -9.86
C ASP A 84 5.38 -0.27 -9.61
N ALA A 85 4.96 0.91 -10.05
CA ALA A 85 3.62 1.41 -9.79
C ALA A 85 2.54 0.52 -10.38
N ASP A 86 2.74 0.02 -11.60
CA ASP A 86 1.75 -0.81 -12.24
C ASP A 86 1.61 -2.16 -11.54
N ASP A 87 2.72 -2.75 -11.14
CA ASP A 87 2.70 -4.02 -10.43
C ASP A 87 2.02 -3.85 -9.07
N ILE A 88 2.31 -2.75 -8.38
CA ILE A 88 1.68 -2.49 -7.09
C ILE A 88 0.17 -2.34 -7.25
N ARG A 89 -0.25 -1.56 -8.24
CA ARG A 89 -1.67 -1.33 -8.46
C ARG A 89 -2.39 -2.63 -8.79
N GLU A 90 -1.80 -3.44 -9.65
CA GLU A 90 -2.43 -4.67 -10.07
C GLU A 90 -2.48 -5.70 -8.95
N ARG A 91 -1.34 -5.96 -8.32
CA ARG A 91 -1.29 -7.02 -7.33
C ARG A 91 -2.04 -6.71 -6.06
N LEU A 92 -2.10 -5.44 -5.68
CA LEU A 92 -2.87 -5.05 -4.51
C LEU A 92 -4.33 -4.78 -4.84
N GLN A 93 -4.72 -4.91 -6.11
CA GLN A 93 -6.09 -4.62 -6.55
C GLN A 93 -6.45 -3.21 -6.15
N GLY A 94 -5.62 -2.27 -6.57
CA GLY A 94 -5.83 -0.86 -6.27
C GLY A 94 -7.02 -0.29 -7.02
N PRO A 95 -7.38 0.95 -6.73
CA PRO A 95 -8.51 1.58 -7.40
C PRO A 95 -8.17 1.83 -8.88
N PRO A 96 -9.19 2.00 -9.71
CA PRO A 96 -8.93 2.34 -11.11
C PRO A 96 -8.14 3.64 -11.21
N PRO A 97 -7.41 3.84 -12.30
CA PRO A 97 -6.70 5.09 -12.50
C PRO A 97 -7.68 6.26 -12.40
N GLY A 98 -7.24 7.34 -11.79
CA GLY A 98 -8.08 8.52 -11.60
C GLY A 98 -8.86 8.53 -10.30
N GLU A 99 -8.81 7.44 -9.51
CA GLU A 99 -9.53 7.39 -8.24
C GLU A 99 -8.57 7.34 -7.08
N PHE A 100 -9.02 7.87 -5.95
CA PHE A 100 -8.23 7.86 -4.73
C PHE A 100 -8.34 6.51 -4.03
N GLY A 101 -7.24 6.05 -3.46
CA GLY A 101 -7.25 4.86 -2.63
C GLY A 101 -6.13 4.88 -1.64
N LEU A 102 -6.30 4.16 -0.56
CA LEU A 102 -5.32 4.04 0.50
C LEU A 102 -5.25 2.57 0.90
N ILE A 103 -4.06 2.00 0.92
CA ILE A 103 -3.87 0.61 1.31
C ILE A 103 -2.73 0.52 2.31
N LEU A 104 -3.00 -0.07 3.46
CA LEU A 104 -2.01 -0.25 4.51
C LEU A 104 -1.62 -1.72 4.58
N ILE A 105 -0.33 -2.00 4.57
CA ILE A 105 0.21 -3.35 4.58
C ILE A 105 1.08 -3.51 5.82
N GLY A 106 0.88 -4.58 6.56
CA GLY A 106 1.67 -4.86 7.75
C GLY A 106 3.00 -5.49 7.41
N ARG A 107 3.83 -5.70 8.43
CA ARG A 107 5.12 -6.35 8.25
C ARG A 107 4.96 -7.78 7.75
N ASP A 108 3.83 -8.41 8.05
CA ASP A 108 3.54 -9.77 7.59
C ASP A 108 3.13 -9.83 6.12
N GLY A 109 3.08 -8.68 5.45
CA GLY A 109 2.69 -8.63 4.04
C GLY A 109 1.19 -8.65 3.82
N LEU A 110 0.40 -8.62 4.89
CA LEU A 110 -1.05 -8.66 4.74
C LEU A 110 -1.65 -7.26 4.74
N VAL A 111 -2.70 -7.07 3.96
CA VAL A 111 -3.40 -5.80 3.91
C VAL A 111 -4.19 -5.62 5.20
N LYS A 112 -3.97 -4.51 5.87
CA LYS A 112 -4.62 -4.21 7.14
C LYS A 112 -5.76 -3.22 6.99
N MET A 113 -5.75 -2.41 5.95
CA MET A 113 -6.80 -1.42 5.74
C MET A 113 -6.85 -1.04 4.27
N ARG A 114 -8.06 -0.83 3.75
CA ARG A 114 -8.30 -0.26 2.43
C ARG A 114 -9.33 0.83 2.59
N SER A 115 -9.12 1.97 1.94
CA SER A 115 -10.08 3.07 2.04
C SER A 115 -10.11 3.88 0.75
N HIS A 116 -11.29 4.36 0.37
CA HIS A 116 -11.43 5.29 -0.76
C HIS A 116 -11.46 6.74 -0.28
N GLU A 117 -11.36 6.95 1.03
CA GLU A 117 -11.34 8.29 1.60
C GLU A 117 -10.07 8.50 2.41
N PRO A 118 -9.60 9.74 2.55
CA PRO A 118 -8.45 10.00 3.39
C PRO A 118 -8.71 9.56 4.82
N ARG A 119 -7.68 9.09 5.49
CA ARG A 119 -7.76 8.63 6.87
C ARG A 119 -6.75 9.36 7.72
N HIS A 120 -7.15 9.72 8.92
CA HIS A 120 -6.24 10.34 9.87
C HIS A 120 -5.18 9.34 10.30
N ALA A 121 -4.02 9.84 10.69
CA ALA A 121 -2.93 8.98 11.12
C ALA A 121 -3.35 8.06 12.27
N GLU A 122 -4.19 8.54 13.16
CA GLU A 122 -4.65 7.71 14.27
C GLU A 122 -5.42 6.49 13.80
N ASP A 123 -6.23 6.64 12.75
CA ASP A 123 -6.97 5.50 12.21
C ASP A 123 -6.02 4.48 11.62
N ILE A 124 -4.95 4.96 11.00
CA ILE A 124 -3.93 4.08 10.41
C ILE A 124 -3.23 3.30 11.52
N PHE A 125 -2.83 3.97 12.60
CA PHE A 125 -2.15 3.29 13.69
C PHE A 125 -3.07 2.30 14.40
N LYS A 126 -4.35 2.62 14.53
CA LYS A 126 -5.31 1.68 15.10
C LYS A 126 -5.44 0.42 14.23
N ALA A 127 -5.43 0.59 12.92
CA ALA A 127 -5.53 -0.56 12.03
C ALA A 127 -4.33 -1.49 12.18
N LEU A 128 -3.16 -0.95 12.52
CA LEU A 128 -1.99 -1.78 12.72
C LEU A 128 -2.07 -2.63 13.98
N GLU A 129 -2.88 -2.22 14.95
CA GLU A 129 -3.01 -2.93 16.20
C GLU A 129 -4.13 -3.97 16.21
N MET A 130 -4.94 -4.00 15.16
CA MET A 130 -6.06 -4.91 15.12
C MET A 130 -5.60 -6.31 14.76
N LEU A 131 -6.38 -7.30 15.20
CA LEU A 131 -6.07 -8.68 14.86
C LEU A 131 -6.25 -8.89 13.36
N PRO A 132 -5.48 -9.79 12.76
CA PRO A 132 -5.58 -10.03 11.33
C PRO A 132 -6.97 -10.50 10.95
N ARG A 133 -7.51 -9.91 9.89
CA ARG A 133 -8.78 -10.33 9.33
C ARG A 133 -8.84 -9.76 7.92
N LYS A 134 -9.81 -10.21 7.16
CA LYS A 134 -9.93 -9.75 5.79
C LYS A 134 -10.22 -8.26 5.76
N ALA A 135 -9.43 -7.53 5.02
CA ALA A 135 -9.60 -6.10 4.88
C ALA A 135 -10.41 -5.79 3.63
N LEU A 136 -11.54 -5.13 3.80
CA LEU A 136 -12.41 -4.76 2.70
C LEU A 136 -12.32 -3.26 2.46
N TRP A 137 -12.64 -2.87 1.23
CA TRP A 137 -12.67 -1.45 0.89
C TRP A 137 -13.80 -0.76 1.66
N GLN A 138 -13.52 0.45 2.11
CA GLN A 138 -14.49 1.24 2.86
C GLN A 138 -14.88 2.50 2.11
#